data_70d2218922d1258085614e64986c463b
#
_entry.id   70d2218922d1258085614e64986c463b
#
_cell.length_a   1.000
_cell.length_b   1.000
_cell.length_c   1.000
_cell.angle_alpha   90.00
_cell.angle_beta   90.00
_cell.angle_gamma   90.00
#
_symmetry.space_group_name_H-M   'P 1'
#
loop_
_entity.id
_entity.type
_entity.pdbx_description
1 polymer ?
#
loop_
_entity_poly.entity_id
_entity_poly.type
_entity_poly.pdbx_seq_one_letter_code
_entity_poly.pdbx_strand_id
1 'polypeptide(L)'
;MTEDEIRSELRQIRYYHLHKKHLDISLKNGIPNQITQIAKKYNRLIKDAPILLYHIYVGLYIWGQTQEALAFDMEFTTDYISKCHKKLIKFFFEKKP
;
A
#
# COMPACT_ATOMS: atom_id res chain seq x y z
N MET A 1 -13.29 -10.49 -3.83
CA MET A 1 -11.83 -10.34 -4.01
C MET A 1 -11.09 -11.08 -2.93
N THR A 2 -10.02 -11.76 -3.28
CA THR A 2 -9.22 -12.55 -2.35
C THR A 2 -8.12 -11.71 -1.71
N GLU A 3 -7.54 -12.22 -0.61
CA GLU A 3 -6.38 -11.56 0.00
C GLU A 3 -5.17 -11.56 -0.96
N ASP A 4 -5.02 -12.60 -1.79
CA ASP A 4 -3.93 -12.65 -2.78
C ASP A 4 -4.07 -11.54 -3.82
N GLU A 5 -5.29 -11.23 -4.24
CA GLU A 5 -5.53 -10.11 -5.14
C GLU A 5 -5.19 -8.78 -4.48
N ILE A 6 -5.53 -8.61 -3.20
CA ILE A 6 -5.17 -7.42 -2.42
C ILE A 6 -3.65 -7.28 -2.35
N ARG A 7 -2.94 -8.36 -2.03
CA ARG A 7 -1.48 -8.34 -1.98
C ARG A 7 -0.87 -7.96 -3.33
N SER A 8 -1.44 -8.50 -4.41
CA SER A 8 -0.99 -8.16 -5.77
C SER A 8 -1.22 -6.68 -6.07
N GLU A 9 -2.38 -6.14 -5.74
CA GLU A 9 -2.68 -4.73 -5.95
C GLU A 9 -1.78 -3.83 -5.09
N LEU A 10 -1.49 -4.23 -3.86
CA LEU A 10 -0.59 -3.46 -3.01
C LEU A 10 0.84 -3.43 -3.57
N ARG A 11 1.32 -4.53 -4.14
CA ARG A 11 2.62 -4.53 -4.83
C ARG A 11 2.62 -3.57 -6.01
N GLN A 12 1.51 -3.46 -6.73
CA GLN A 12 1.37 -2.50 -7.81
C GLN A 12 1.39 -1.06 -7.30
N ILE A 13 0.79 -0.81 -6.12
CA ILE A 13 0.84 0.52 -5.49
C ILE A 13 2.27 0.88 -5.12
N ARG A 14 3.03 -0.05 -4.56
CA ARG A 14 4.44 0.18 -4.26
C ARG A 14 5.21 0.51 -5.54
N TYR A 15 4.98 -0.22 -6.60
CA TYR A 15 5.58 0.07 -7.90
C TYR A 15 5.19 1.45 -8.38
N TYR A 16 3.92 1.83 -8.25
CA TYR A 16 3.44 3.15 -8.64
C TYR A 16 4.22 4.27 -7.95
N HIS A 17 4.38 4.18 -6.63
CA HIS A 17 5.08 5.23 -5.88
C HIS A 17 6.57 5.29 -6.16
N LEU A 18 7.19 4.14 -6.46
CA LEU A 18 8.60 4.09 -6.86
C LEU A 18 8.83 4.68 -8.25
N HIS A 19 7.84 4.62 -9.13
CA HIS A 19 7.95 5.05 -10.53
C HIS A 19 6.94 6.13 -10.91
N LYS A 20 6.45 6.88 -9.92
CA LYS A 20 5.35 7.84 -10.08
C LYS A 20 5.58 8.82 -11.22
N LYS A 21 6.80 9.33 -11.37
CA LYS A 21 7.11 10.32 -12.40
C LYS A 21 6.81 9.79 -13.80
N HIS A 22 7.20 8.56 -14.10
CA HIS A 22 6.94 7.95 -15.40
C HIS A 22 5.46 7.67 -15.62
N LEU A 23 4.77 7.20 -14.58
CA LEU A 23 3.36 6.88 -14.67
C LEU A 23 2.52 8.15 -14.85
N ASP A 24 2.88 9.23 -14.16
CA ASP A 24 2.20 10.52 -14.30
C ASP A 24 2.39 11.10 -15.69
N ILE A 25 3.57 10.95 -16.30
CA ILE A 25 3.83 11.37 -17.67
C ILE A 25 2.94 10.60 -18.64
N SER A 26 2.80 9.29 -18.44
CA SER A 26 1.92 8.46 -19.27
C SER A 26 0.49 8.94 -19.21
N LEU A 27 0.00 9.31 -18.02
CA LEU A 27 -1.35 9.84 -17.85
C LEU A 27 -1.52 11.17 -18.57
N LYS A 28 -0.53 12.07 -18.50
CA LYS A 28 -0.56 13.36 -19.19
C LYS A 28 -0.65 13.20 -20.70
N ASN A 29 -0.09 12.11 -21.23
CA ASN A 29 -0.12 11.81 -22.65
C ASN A 29 -1.42 11.08 -23.06
N GLY A 30 -2.39 10.98 -22.15
CA GLY A 30 -3.67 10.36 -22.45
C GLY A 30 -3.66 8.83 -22.41
N ILE A 31 -2.62 8.22 -21.90
CA ILE A 31 -2.52 6.76 -21.78
C ILE A 31 -3.16 6.33 -20.46
N PRO A 32 -4.24 5.53 -20.47
CA PRO A 32 -4.88 5.04 -19.24
C PRO A 32 -3.87 4.26 -18.40
N ASN A 33 -3.88 4.52 -17.08
CA ASN A 33 -3.01 3.81 -16.15
C ASN A 33 -3.84 3.20 -15.02
N GLN A 34 -4.06 1.89 -15.12
CA GLN A 34 -4.84 1.15 -14.15
C GLN A 34 -4.20 1.17 -12.75
N ILE A 35 -2.86 1.21 -12.69
CA ILE A 35 -2.13 1.24 -11.42
C ILE A 35 -2.46 2.51 -10.65
N THR A 36 -2.57 3.65 -11.36
CA THR A 36 -2.94 4.92 -10.73
C THR A 36 -4.33 4.85 -10.10
N GLN A 37 -5.27 4.22 -10.78
CA GLN A 37 -6.63 4.05 -10.26
C GLN A 37 -6.65 3.15 -9.03
N ILE A 38 -5.88 2.07 -9.04
CA ILE A 38 -5.73 1.17 -7.90
C ILE A 38 -5.16 1.95 -6.72
N ALA A 39 -4.09 2.73 -6.93
CA ALA A 39 -3.47 3.52 -5.87
C ALA A 39 -4.46 4.50 -5.24
N LYS A 40 -5.25 5.19 -6.06
CA LYS A 40 -6.28 6.12 -5.56
C LYS A 40 -7.33 5.41 -4.72
N LYS A 41 -7.73 4.20 -5.13
CA LYS A 41 -8.70 3.40 -4.39
C LYS A 41 -8.19 3.07 -2.98
N TYR A 42 -6.99 2.54 -2.88
CA TYR A 42 -6.42 2.14 -1.59
C TYR A 42 -6.08 3.35 -0.72
N ASN A 43 -5.60 4.44 -1.31
CA ASN A 43 -5.35 5.68 -0.57
C ASN A 43 -6.63 6.24 0.06
N ARG A 44 -7.76 6.04 -0.60
CA ARG A 44 -9.06 6.43 -0.05
C ARG A 44 -9.50 5.49 1.08
N LEU A 45 -9.36 4.17 0.87
CA LEU A 45 -9.78 3.18 1.86
C LEU A 45 -8.99 3.27 3.16
N ILE A 46 -7.69 3.57 3.08
CA ILE A 46 -6.82 3.59 4.26
C ILE A 46 -7.16 4.72 5.23
N LYS A 47 -7.89 5.73 4.79
CA LYS A 47 -8.27 6.86 5.66
C LYS A 47 -9.11 6.43 6.87
N ASP A 48 -9.82 5.32 6.75
CA ASP A 48 -10.67 4.79 7.83
C ASP A 48 -9.93 3.80 8.73
N ALA A 49 -8.66 3.53 8.45
CA ALA A 49 -7.90 2.53 9.21
C ALA A 49 -7.42 3.08 10.56
N PRO A 50 -7.20 2.19 11.55
CA PRO A 50 -6.48 2.56 12.76
C PRO A 50 -5.13 3.18 12.41
N ILE A 51 -4.68 4.14 13.22
CA ILE A 51 -3.46 4.93 12.93
C ILE A 51 -2.24 4.03 12.70
N LEU A 52 -2.12 2.95 13.45
CA LEU A 52 -1.00 2.02 13.29
C LEU A 52 -0.99 1.40 11.88
N LEU A 53 -2.14 0.94 11.40
CA LEU A 53 -2.25 0.34 10.07
C LEU A 53 -2.00 1.38 8.99
N TYR A 54 -2.41 2.62 9.20
CA TYR A 54 -2.12 3.73 8.30
C TYR A 54 -0.60 3.91 8.17
N HIS A 55 0.13 3.95 9.28
CA HIS A 55 1.58 4.10 9.25
C HIS A 55 2.28 2.91 8.58
N ILE A 56 1.79 1.70 8.79
CA ILE A 56 2.31 0.50 8.12
C ILE A 56 2.12 0.62 6.60
N TYR A 57 0.94 1.03 6.18
CA TYR A 57 0.65 1.21 4.75
C TYR A 57 1.57 2.26 4.13
N VAL A 58 1.69 3.42 4.75
CA VAL A 58 2.54 4.51 4.24
C VAL A 58 4.00 4.05 4.14
N GLY A 59 4.52 3.42 5.20
CA GLY A 59 5.92 3.00 5.23
C GLY A 59 6.23 1.94 4.17
N LEU A 60 5.40 0.92 4.05
CA LEU A 60 5.67 -0.19 3.14
C LEU A 60 5.35 0.13 1.68
N TYR A 61 4.27 0.83 1.42
CA TYR A 61 3.74 0.95 0.06
C TYR A 61 3.92 2.33 -0.55
N ILE A 62 3.93 3.39 0.23
CA ILE A 62 4.16 4.73 -0.29
C ILE A 62 5.65 5.07 -0.28
N TRP A 63 6.34 4.81 0.83
CA TRP A 63 7.79 5.06 0.92
C TRP A 63 8.64 3.89 0.44
N GLY A 64 8.03 2.71 0.22
CA GLY A 64 8.73 1.55 -0.30
C GLY A 64 9.71 0.90 0.65
N GLN A 65 9.57 1.11 1.96
CA GLN A 65 10.45 0.48 2.94
C GLN A 65 10.21 -1.03 3.02
N THR A 66 11.25 -1.78 3.40
CA THR A 66 11.08 -3.18 3.77
C THR A 66 10.45 -3.26 5.16
N GLN A 67 9.91 -4.44 5.51
CA GLN A 67 9.39 -4.64 6.86
C GLN A 67 10.47 -4.46 7.92
N GLU A 68 11.69 -4.88 7.62
CA GLU A 68 12.83 -4.73 8.53
C GLU A 68 13.17 -3.25 8.76
N ALA A 69 13.24 -2.46 7.69
CA ALA A 69 13.52 -1.03 7.79
C ALA A 69 12.43 -0.30 8.57
N LEU A 70 11.17 -0.63 8.29
CA LEU A 70 10.04 -0.01 8.98
C LEU A 70 10.03 -0.39 10.46
N ALA A 71 10.32 -1.65 10.79
CA ALA A 71 10.39 -2.10 12.18
C ALA A 71 11.46 -1.31 12.94
N PHE A 72 12.63 -1.12 12.33
CA PHE A 72 13.71 -0.34 12.93
C PHE A 72 13.25 1.10 13.21
N ASP A 73 12.64 1.74 12.21
CA ASP A 73 12.21 3.14 12.32
C ASP A 73 11.11 3.33 13.38
N MET A 74 10.22 2.36 13.51
CA MET A 74 9.11 2.43 14.47
C MET A 74 9.45 1.83 15.83
N GLU A 75 10.67 1.34 16.00
CA GLU A 75 11.12 0.67 17.24
C GLU A 75 10.29 -0.57 17.58
N PHE A 76 9.88 -1.31 16.56
CA PHE A 76 9.17 -2.58 16.69
C PHE A 76 10.04 -3.73 16.18
N THR A 77 9.63 -4.96 16.47
CA THR A 77 10.25 -6.14 15.86
C THR A 77 9.69 -6.36 14.46
N THR A 78 10.46 -7.05 13.62
CA THR A 78 9.99 -7.44 12.28
C THR A 78 8.76 -8.34 12.37
N ASP A 79 8.72 -9.25 13.35
CA ASP A 79 7.55 -10.11 13.58
C ASP A 79 6.30 -9.30 13.87
N TYR A 80 6.41 -8.25 14.68
CA TYR A 80 5.29 -7.39 14.98
C TYR A 80 4.77 -6.67 13.73
N ILE A 81 5.70 -6.14 12.93
CA ILE A 81 5.34 -5.49 11.65
C ILE A 81 4.67 -6.49 10.71
N SER A 82 5.17 -7.73 10.65
CA SER A 82 4.56 -8.78 9.83
C SER A 82 3.11 -9.06 10.26
N LYS A 83 2.87 -9.14 11.58
CA LYS A 83 1.52 -9.33 12.12
C LYS A 83 0.61 -8.14 11.78
N CYS A 84 1.12 -6.92 11.90
CA CYS A 84 0.37 -5.72 11.55
C CYS A 84 0.06 -5.69 10.05
N HIS A 85 0.99 -6.16 9.23
CA HIS A 85 0.77 -6.26 7.79
C HIS A 85 -0.39 -7.20 7.46
N LYS A 86 -0.47 -8.34 8.14
CA LYS A 86 -1.60 -9.26 7.97
C LYS A 86 -2.93 -8.60 8.36
N LYS A 87 -2.93 -7.82 9.43
CA LYS A 87 -4.11 -7.06 9.84
C LYS A 87 -4.49 -6.00 8.81
N LEU A 88 -3.51 -5.37 8.18
CA LEU A 88 -3.73 -4.40 7.12
C LEU A 88 -4.41 -5.06 5.91
N ILE A 89 -3.92 -6.23 5.49
CA ILE A 89 -4.55 -6.99 4.40
C ILE A 89 -5.99 -7.32 4.74
N LYS A 90 -6.24 -7.78 5.95
CA LYS A 90 -7.58 -8.10 6.43
C LYS A 90 -8.48 -6.86 6.45
N PHE A 91 -7.95 -5.72 6.88
CA PHE A 91 -8.69 -4.46 6.87
C PHE A 91 -9.19 -4.13 5.46
N PHE A 92 -8.31 -4.20 4.47
CA PHE A 92 -8.71 -3.94 3.09
C PHE A 92 -9.72 -4.97 2.58
N PHE A 93 -9.53 -6.22 2.95
CA PHE A 93 -10.45 -7.29 2.56
C PHE A 93 -11.86 -7.02 3.08
N GLU A 94 -11.98 -6.57 4.33
CA GLU A 94 -13.27 -6.30 4.97
C GLU A 94 -13.91 -4.99 4.48
N LYS A 95 -13.11 -4.02 4.04
CA LYS A 95 -13.59 -2.71 3.60
C LYS A 95 -14.07 -2.69 2.16
N LYS A 96 -13.76 -3.68 1.37
CA LYS A 96 -14.17 -3.69 -0.03
C LYS A 96 -15.66 -3.92 -0.17
N PRO A 97 -16.32 -3.09 -0.98
CA PRO A 97 -17.72 -3.31 -1.29
C PRO A 97 -17.94 -4.57 -2.11
#